data_a994314e5d1164c5f1690dd0a2d10a5c
#
_entry.id   a994314e5d1164c5f1690dd0a2d10a5c
#
_cell.length_a   1.000
_cell.length_b   1.000
_cell.length_c   1.000
_cell.angle_alpha   90.00
_cell.angle_beta   90.00
_cell.angle_gamma   90.00
#
_symmetry.space_group_name_H-M   'P 1'
#
loop_
_entity.id
_entity.type
_entity.pdbx_description
1 polymer ?
#
loop_
_entity_poly.entity_id
_entity_poly.type
_entity_poly.pdbx_seq_one_letter_code
_entity_poly.pdbx_strand_id
1 'polypeptide(L)'
;TVLVQGHTGTGKSTILKTLAKEMPSHKPIYFDCTTKDLGDLMLPHIAGVDSSSPYFRTVPHEELGLHENVPVIVMLDEFGKANPMVKQGLTAFMLERRVGSQSLHPDSIVFATTNLGAEGMGDMLVAHQRNRISIVTLSKPDHMEWIEWGINAGIDPILLGWVRDNPQVFQ
;
A
#
# COMPACT_ATOMS: atom_id res chain seq x y z
N THR A 1 -6.83 9.09 2.54
CA THR A 1 -6.18 7.88 1.98
C THR A 1 -5.33 8.25 0.79
N VAL A 2 -4.14 7.66 0.68
CA VAL A 2 -3.14 7.99 -0.35
C VAL A 2 -2.90 6.79 -1.26
N LEU A 3 -2.84 7.05 -2.57
CA LEU A 3 -2.33 6.14 -3.59
C LEU A 3 -1.02 6.71 -4.14
N VAL A 4 0.07 5.99 -3.95
CA VAL A 4 1.39 6.36 -4.46
C VAL A 4 1.61 5.64 -5.78
N GLN A 5 1.82 6.39 -6.85
CA GLN A 5 2.14 5.84 -8.16
C GLN A 5 3.55 6.24 -8.60
N GLY A 6 4.18 5.44 -9.41
CA GLY A 6 5.52 5.75 -9.95
C GLY A 6 6.05 4.61 -10.82
N HIS A 7 7.10 4.87 -11.57
CA HIS A 7 7.76 3.83 -12.35
C HIS A 7 8.33 2.72 -11.46
N THR A 8 8.55 1.56 -12.04
CA THR A 8 9.27 0.48 -11.35
C THR A 8 10.65 0.99 -10.91
N GLY A 9 11.06 0.65 -9.70
CA GLY A 9 12.37 1.07 -9.16
C GLY A 9 12.40 2.46 -8.49
N THR A 10 11.26 3.19 -8.39
CA THR A 10 11.22 4.51 -7.72
C THR A 10 11.15 4.44 -6.19
N GLY A 11 11.34 3.26 -5.60
CA GLY A 11 11.38 3.12 -4.13
C GLY A 11 10.01 3.05 -3.44
N LYS A 12 8.91 2.79 -4.16
CA LYS A 12 7.56 2.70 -3.56
C LYS A 12 7.50 1.71 -2.39
N SER A 13 8.07 0.52 -2.55
CA SER A 13 8.06 -0.51 -1.50
C SER A 13 8.95 -0.15 -0.29
N THR A 14 9.87 0.81 -0.43
CA THR A 14 10.70 1.30 0.67
C THR A 14 9.92 2.21 1.62
N ILE A 15 8.82 2.81 1.16
CA ILE A 15 7.99 3.74 1.96
C ILE A 15 7.55 3.08 3.27
N LEU A 16 7.09 1.83 3.22
CA LEU A 16 6.66 1.11 4.42
C LEU A 16 7.78 1.00 5.46
N LYS A 17 9.01 0.68 5.02
CA LYS A 17 10.18 0.57 5.90
C LYS A 17 10.55 1.92 6.52
N THR A 18 10.49 2.99 5.73
CA THR A 18 10.75 4.35 6.21
C THR A 18 9.71 4.78 7.24
N LEU A 19 8.42 4.60 6.94
CA LEU A 19 7.35 4.93 7.88
C LEU A 19 7.45 4.12 9.17
N ALA A 20 7.77 2.82 9.09
CA ALA A 20 7.94 1.98 10.27
C ALA A 20 9.09 2.45 11.18
N LYS A 21 10.16 3.00 10.59
CA LYS A 21 11.29 3.57 11.33
C LYS A 21 10.91 4.89 12.02
N GLU A 22 10.18 5.75 11.32
CA GLU A 22 9.75 7.06 11.85
C GLU A 22 8.58 6.94 12.85
N MET A 23 7.81 5.84 12.78
CA MET A 23 6.63 5.61 13.59
C MET A 23 6.72 4.27 14.35
N PRO A 24 7.64 4.13 15.33
CA PRO A 24 7.93 2.85 15.99
C PRO A 24 6.76 2.30 16.83
N SER A 25 5.75 3.12 17.12
CA SER A 25 4.50 2.69 17.78
C SER A 25 3.53 1.96 16.85
N HIS A 26 3.77 1.99 15.53
CA HIS A 26 2.91 1.39 14.53
C HIS A 26 3.51 0.07 14.03
N LYS A 27 2.69 -0.97 13.94
CA LYS A 27 3.10 -2.24 13.35
C LYS A 27 3.00 -2.16 11.82
N PRO A 28 4.10 -2.35 11.08
CA PRO A 28 4.04 -2.35 9.60
C PRO A 28 3.42 -3.64 9.08
N ILE A 29 2.54 -3.51 8.12
CA ILE A 29 1.87 -4.61 7.42
C ILE A 29 2.02 -4.42 5.92
N TYR A 30 2.52 -5.46 5.26
CA TYR A 30 2.66 -5.52 3.81
C TYR A 30 1.61 -6.46 3.23
N PHE A 31 0.85 -5.98 2.26
CA PHE A 31 -0.18 -6.76 1.57
C PHE A 31 0.07 -6.69 0.06
N ASP A 32 0.44 -7.83 -0.53
CA ASP A 32 0.63 -7.96 -1.97
C ASP A 32 -0.73 -8.19 -2.65
N CYS A 33 -1.20 -7.20 -3.38
CA CYS A 33 -2.51 -7.26 -4.04
C CYS A 33 -2.52 -8.18 -5.27
N THR A 34 -1.37 -8.57 -5.81
CA THR A 34 -1.29 -9.36 -7.05
C THR A 34 -1.57 -10.84 -6.85
N THR A 35 -1.33 -11.33 -5.63
CA THR A 35 -1.42 -12.73 -5.26
C THR A 35 -2.74 -13.10 -4.59
N LYS A 36 -3.64 -12.13 -4.41
CA LYS A 36 -4.87 -12.29 -3.63
C LYS A 36 -6.12 -12.39 -4.49
N ASP A 37 -7.07 -13.15 -4.00
CA ASP A 37 -8.44 -13.16 -4.51
C ASP A 37 -9.43 -12.64 -3.44
N LEU A 38 -10.74 -12.68 -3.72
CA LEU A 38 -11.74 -12.14 -2.80
C LEU A 38 -11.80 -12.95 -1.48
N GLY A 39 -11.55 -14.26 -1.55
CA GLY A 39 -11.50 -15.13 -0.37
C GLY A 39 -10.32 -14.81 0.54
N ASP A 40 -9.24 -14.25 -0.02
CA ASP A 40 -8.08 -13.81 0.76
C ASP A 40 -8.29 -12.48 1.49
N LEU A 41 -9.35 -11.73 1.16
CA LEU A 41 -9.67 -10.50 1.89
C LEU A 41 -10.50 -10.77 3.14
N MET A 42 -11.45 -11.68 3.01
CA MET A 42 -12.43 -11.95 4.05
C MET A 42 -13.11 -13.31 3.86
N LEU A 43 -13.38 -13.98 4.96
CA LEU A 43 -14.12 -15.23 4.96
C LEU A 43 -15.38 -15.12 5.83
N PRO A 44 -16.49 -15.75 5.41
CA PRO A 44 -17.66 -15.88 6.28
C PRO A 44 -17.38 -16.88 7.41
N HIS A 45 -17.71 -16.52 8.62
CA HIS A 45 -17.68 -17.38 9.78
C HIS A 45 -19.07 -17.46 10.41
N ILE A 46 -19.57 -18.68 10.61
CA ILE A 46 -20.86 -18.87 11.25
C ILE A 46 -20.71 -18.66 12.76
N ALA A 47 -21.51 -17.75 13.30
CA ALA A 47 -21.55 -17.43 14.73
C ALA A 47 -22.93 -17.72 15.28
N GLY A 48 -23.03 -17.99 16.61
CA GLY A 48 -24.29 -18.27 17.28
C GLY A 48 -24.92 -19.59 16.86
N VAL A 49 -24.10 -20.59 16.52
CA VAL A 49 -24.58 -21.93 16.05
C VAL A 49 -25.53 -22.57 17.06
N ASP A 50 -25.27 -22.38 18.35
CA ASP A 50 -26.08 -22.91 19.45
C ASP A 50 -27.26 -21.99 19.87
N SER A 51 -27.43 -20.88 19.15
CA SER A 51 -28.53 -19.93 19.42
C SER A 51 -29.75 -20.21 18.54
N SER A 52 -30.88 -19.65 18.93
CA SER A 52 -32.12 -19.70 18.13
C SER A 52 -32.02 -18.85 16.83
N SER A 53 -30.99 -18.06 16.69
CA SER A 53 -30.79 -17.16 15.58
C SER A 53 -29.30 -17.16 15.12
N PRO A 54 -28.82 -18.22 14.45
CA PRO A 54 -27.50 -18.27 13.95
C PRO A 54 -27.32 -17.21 12.83
N TYR A 55 -26.13 -16.62 12.76
CA TYR A 55 -25.76 -15.64 11.73
C TYR A 55 -24.32 -15.88 11.26
N PHE A 56 -23.97 -15.35 10.10
CA PHE A 56 -22.58 -15.31 9.71
C PHE A 56 -22.00 -13.89 9.89
N ARG A 57 -20.74 -13.84 10.24
CA ARG A 57 -19.95 -12.60 10.28
C ARG A 57 -18.77 -12.73 9.34
N THR A 58 -18.31 -11.61 8.82
CA THR A 58 -17.11 -11.55 7.99
C THR A 58 -15.88 -11.50 8.89
N VAL A 59 -14.93 -12.40 8.67
CA VAL A 59 -13.62 -12.40 9.32
C VAL A 59 -12.58 -11.93 8.30
N PRO A 60 -11.91 -10.80 8.53
CA PRO A 60 -10.90 -10.29 7.63
C PRO A 60 -9.61 -11.12 7.70
N HIS A 61 -8.82 -11.07 6.62
CA HIS A 61 -7.50 -11.66 6.60
C HIS A 61 -6.55 -10.94 7.58
N GLU A 62 -5.65 -11.69 8.20
CA GLU A 62 -4.71 -11.13 9.19
C GLU A 62 -3.80 -10.04 8.63
N GLU A 63 -3.35 -10.18 7.35
CA GLU A 63 -2.52 -9.19 6.66
C GLU A 63 -3.22 -7.83 6.41
N LEU A 64 -4.49 -7.68 6.78
CA LEU A 64 -5.17 -6.39 6.80
C LEU A 64 -5.05 -5.67 8.15
N GLY A 65 -4.55 -6.35 9.19
CA GLY A 65 -4.24 -5.75 10.49
C GLY A 65 -5.44 -5.41 11.38
N LEU A 66 -6.65 -5.84 11.00
CA LEU A 66 -7.87 -5.49 11.76
C LEU A 66 -7.98 -6.22 13.12
N HIS A 67 -7.21 -7.29 13.31
CA HIS A 67 -7.13 -8.02 14.57
C HIS A 67 -6.13 -7.39 15.56
N GLU A 68 -5.31 -6.46 15.11
CA GLU A 68 -4.32 -5.79 15.94
C GLU A 68 -5.00 -4.76 16.86
N ASN A 69 -4.60 -4.77 18.12
CA ASN A 69 -5.08 -3.80 19.10
C ASN A 69 -4.16 -2.56 19.22
N VAL A 70 -3.24 -2.41 18.25
CA VAL A 70 -2.28 -1.31 18.16
C VAL A 70 -2.40 -0.63 16.80
N PRO A 71 -1.93 0.62 16.66
CA PRO A 71 -1.87 1.26 15.36
C PRO A 71 -1.04 0.46 14.36
N VAL A 72 -1.50 0.37 13.13
CA VAL A 72 -0.81 -0.33 12.04
C VAL A 72 -0.54 0.61 10.86
N ILE A 73 0.50 0.32 10.09
CA ILE A 73 0.75 0.93 8.78
C ILE A 73 0.52 -0.16 7.74
N VAL A 74 -0.59 -0.13 7.05
CA VAL A 74 -0.92 -1.09 6.00
C VAL A 74 -0.55 -0.52 4.64
N MET A 75 0.35 -1.20 3.95
CA MET A 75 0.72 -0.91 2.56
C MET A 75 0.10 -1.96 1.65
N LEU A 76 -0.78 -1.52 0.76
CA LEU A 76 -1.38 -2.32 -0.30
C LEU A 76 -0.52 -2.17 -1.56
N ASP A 77 0.41 -3.11 -1.78
CA ASP A 77 1.37 -3.01 -2.89
C ASP A 77 0.78 -3.55 -4.19
N GLU A 78 1.21 -2.97 -5.31
CA GLU A 78 0.77 -3.32 -6.67
C GLU A 78 -0.76 -3.30 -6.84
N PHE A 79 -1.42 -2.37 -6.17
CA PHE A 79 -2.89 -2.24 -6.15
C PHE A 79 -3.51 -2.21 -7.55
N GLY A 80 -2.86 -1.56 -8.52
CA GLY A 80 -3.31 -1.48 -9.91
C GLY A 80 -3.44 -2.85 -10.60
N LYS A 81 -2.61 -3.81 -10.22
CA LYS A 81 -2.58 -5.16 -10.81
C LYS A 81 -3.54 -6.14 -10.14
N ALA A 82 -4.17 -5.77 -9.04
CA ALA A 82 -5.11 -6.64 -8.35
C ALA A 82 -6.33 -6.99 -9.23
N ASN A 83 -6.92 -8.15 -8.96
CA ASN A 83 -8.21 -8.53 -9.54
C ASN A 83 -9.27 -7.44 -9.27
N PRO A 84 -10.18 -7.12 -10.20
CA PRO A 84 -11.21 -6.09 -10.04
C PRO A 84 -12.06 -6.23 -8.76
N MET A 85 -12.42 -7.46 -8.37
CA MET A 85 -13.17 -7.72 -7.14
C MET A 85 -12.35 -7.39 -5.88
N VAL A 86 -11.06 -7.74 -5.89
CA VAL A 86 -10.10 -7.41 -4.83
C VAL A 86 -9.90 -5.89 -4.75
N LYS A 87 -9.71 -5.21 -5.88
CA LYS A 87 -9.62 -3.74 -5.94
C LYS A 87 -10.82 -3.07 -5.28
N GLN A 88 -12.02 -3.54 -5.58
CA GLN A 88 -13.25 -2.99 -5.01
C GLN A 88 -13.28 -3.16 -3.49
N GLY A 89 -12.98 -4.35 -2.99
CA GLY A 89 -12.91 -4.63 -1.55
C GLY A 89 -11.84 -3.82 -0.83
N LEU A 90 -10.64 -3.76 -1.41
CA LEU A 90 -9.54 -2.97 -0.85
C LEU A 90 -9.79 -1.47 -0.92
N THR A 91 -10.47 -0.97 -1.95
CA THR A 91 -10.87 0.45 -2.01
C THR A 91 -11.82 0.79 -0.87
N ALA A 92 -12.82 -0.06 -0.62
CA ALA A 92 -13.72 0.11 0.52
C ALA A 92 -12.94 0.08 1.85
N PHE A 93 -12.03 -0.87 2.03
CA PHE A 93 -11.15 -0.96 3.19
C PHE A 93 -10.29 0.30 3.38
N MET A 94 -9.67 0.80 2.32
CA MET A 94 -8.87 2.04 2.35
C MET A 94 -9.67 3.25 2.82
N LEU A 95 -10.92 3.37 2.38
CA LEU A 95 -11.78 4.52 2.67
C LEU A 95 -12.46 4.43 4.04
N GLU A 96 -12.92 3.23 4.40
CA GLU A 96 -13.71 3.01 5.61
C GLU A 96 -12.88 2.51 6.79
N ARG A 97 -11.67 2.01 6.53
CA ARG A 97 -10.75 1.43 7.53
C ARG A 97 -11.37 0.30 8.34
N ARG A 98 -12.27 -0.46 7.69
CA ARG A 98 -12.96 -1.60 8.30
C ARG A 98 -13.26 -2.67 7.27
N VAL A 99 -13.49 -3.89 7.77
CA VAL A 99 -14.04 -5.02 7.01
C VAL A 99 -15.13 -5.66 7.87
N GLY A 100 -16.33 -5.72 7.37
CA GLY A 100 -17.48 -6.17 8.16
C GLY A 100 -17.68 -5.32 9.41
N SER A 101 -17.68 -5.96 10.59
CA SER A 101 -17.81 -5.29 11.89
C SER A 101 -16.46 -4.91 12.53
N GLN A 102 -15.33 -5.30 11.94
CA GLN A 102 -14.00 -5.03 12.50
C GLN A 102 -13.41 -3.76 11.86
N SER A 103 -12.89 -2.88 12.70
CA SER A 103 -12.23 -1.63 12.30
C SER A 103 -10.77 -1.63 12.72
N LEU A 104 -9.94 -0.94 11.94
CA LEU A 104 -8.56 -0.65 12.33
C LEU A 104 -8.53 0.26 13.56
N HIS A 105 -7.43 0.21 14.29
CA HIS A 105 -7.14 1.22 15.32
C HIS A 105 -7.24 2.63 14.71
N PRO A 106 -7.82 3.63 15.41
CA PRO A 106 -8.05 4.97 14.84
C PRO A 106 -6.80 5.65 14.27
N ASP A 107 -5.66 5.45 14.90
CA ASP A 107 -4.38 6.04 14.48
C ASP A 107 -3.68 5.26 13.36
N SER A 108 -4.26 4.16 12.88
CA SER A 108 -3.66 3.38 11.80
C SER A 108 -3.59 4.16 10.49
N ILE A 109 -2.60 3.83 9.68
CA ILE A 109 -2.39 4.40 8.34
C ILE A 109 -2.62 3.31 7.29
N VAL A 110 -3.38 3.63 6.24
CA VAL A 110 -3.55 2.77 5.07
C VAL A 110 -3.21 3.57 3.83
N PHE A 111 -2.32 3.02 3.02
CA PHE A 111 -1.98 3.57 1.71
C PHE A 111 -1.77 2.46 0.69
N ALA A 112 -1.90 2.79 -0.58
CA ALA A 112 -1.65 1.86 -1.66
C ALA A 112 -0.52 2.34 -2.56
N THR A 113 0.13 1.41 -3.25
CA THR A 113 1.11 1.70 -4.29
C THR A 113 0.68 1.09 -5.61
N THR A 114 1.10 1.71 -6.72
CA THR A 114 0.89 1.17 -8.07
C THR A 114 1.99 1.64 -9.02
N ASN A 115 2.19 0.91 -10.10
CA ASN A 115 3.09 1.34 -11.16
C ASN A 115 2.38 2.31 -12.12
N LEU A 116 3.14 3.27 -12.67
CA LEU A 116 2.74 4.03 -13.84
C LEU A 116 2.85 3.10 -15.07
N GLY A 117 1.79 2.95 -15.84
CA GLY A 117 1.81 2.12 -17.04
C GLY A 117 0.42 1.78 -17.56
N ALA A 118 0.33 0.73 -18.40
CA ALA A 118 -0.81 0.35 -19.22
C ALA A 118 -2.18 0.20 -18.50
N GLU A 119 -2.17 0.19 -17.20
CA GLU A 119 -3.38 0.20 -16.37
C GLU A 119 -3.67 1.65 -15.97
N GLY A 120 -4.16 2.42 -16.94
CA GLY A 120 -4.50 3.83 -16.72
C GLY A 120 -5.40 4.01 -15.51
N MET A 121 -5.11 5.03 -14.68
CA MET A 121 -5.90 5.38 -13.50
C MET A 121 -7.39 5.60 -13.80
N GLY A 122 -7.72 5.79 -15.08
CA GLY A 122 -9.09 5.89 -15.57
C GLY A 122 -9.98 4.73 -15.15
N ASP A 123 -9.45 3.53 -15.18
CA ASP A 123 -10.20 2.29 -14.96
C ASP A 123 -10.07 1.73 -13.54
N MET A 124 -9.16 2.27 -12.72
CA MET A 124 -8.90 1.75 -11.38
C MET A 124 -9.91 2.21 -10.33
N LEU A 125 -10.41 3.41 -10.45
CA LEU A 125 -11.29 4.01 -9.46
C LEU A 125 -12.55 4.58 -10.13
N VAL A 126 -13.71 4.16 -9.67
CA VAL A 126 -14.97 4.79 -10.08
C VAL A 126 -15.01 6.26 -9.65
N ALA A 127 -15.67 7.12 -10.40
CA ALA A 127 -15.62 8.57 -10.24
C ALA A 127 -15.83 9.06 -8.80
N HIS A 128 -16.75 8.42 -8.05
CA HIS A 128 -17.01 8.79 -6.65
C HIS A 128 -15.88 8.41 -5.66
N GLN A 129 -15.00 7.48 -6.04
CA GLN A 129 -13.85 7.07 -5.22
C GLN A 129 -12.64 7.97 -5.46
N ARG A 130 -12.48 8.50 -6.68
CA ARG A 130 -11.37 9.39 -7.05
C ARG A 130 -11.28 10.62 -6.15
N ASN A 131 -12.42 11.19 -5.79
CA ASN A 131 -12.46 12.40 -4.94
C ASN A 131 -12.08 12.15 -3.47
N ARG A 132 -11.90 10.90 -3.07
CA ARG A 132 -11.58 10.50 -1.69
C ARG A 132 -10.16 9.97 -1.53
N ILE A 133 -9.42 9.82 -2.63
CA ILE A 133 -8.06 9.28 -2.65
C ILE A 133 -7.12 10.36 -3.20
N SER A 134 -6.15 10.74 -2.42
CA SER A 134 -5.07 11.62 -2.86
C SER A 134 -4.04 10.80 -3.62
N ILE A 135 -3.71 11.23 -4.83
CA ILE A 135 -2.75 10.56 -5.67
C ILE A 135 -1.43 11.31 -5.61
N VAL A 136 -0.37 10.59 -5.27
CA VAL A 136 0.99 11.10 -5.22
C VAL A 136 1.81 10.38 -6.27
N THR A 137 2.39 11.13 -7.19
CA THR A 137 3.27 10.57 -8.23
C THR A 137 4.72 10.72 -7.80
N LEU A 138 5.43 9.59 -7.71
CA LEU A 138 6.88 9.58 -7.51
C LEU A 138 7.55 9.60 -8.87
N SER A 139 8.35 10.64 -9.11
CA SER A 139 9.29 10.71 -10.22
C SER A 139 10.60 10.03 -9.85
N LYS A 140 11.37 9.62 -10.86
CA LYS A 140 12.77 9.27 -10.64
C LYS A 140 13.49 10.54 -10.16
N PRO A 141 14.43 10.43 -9.21
CA PRO A 141 15.26 11.56 -8.83
C PRO A 141 16.14 11.97 -10.01
N ASP A 142 16.52 13.24 -10.06
CA ASP A 142 17.63 13.69 -10.91
C ASP A 142 18.94 13.02 -10.43
N HIS A 143 19.89 12.83 -11.35
CA HIS A 143 21.18 12.21 -11.02
C HIS A 143 21.94 12.97 -9.92
N MET A 144 21.83 14.30 -9.87
CA MET A 144 22.47 15.12 -8.84
C MET A 144 21.80 14.94 -7.47
N GLU A 145 20.46 14.90 -7.42
CA GLU A 145 19.69 14.59 -6.21
C GLU A 145 20.06 13.20 -5.67
N TRP A 146 20.22 12.22 -6.56
CA TRP A 146 20.64 10.88 -6.18
C TRP A 146 22.07 10.86 -5.62
N ILE A 147 23.00 11.62 -6.23
CA ILE A 147 24.39 11.73 -5.74
C ILE A 147 24.42 12.36 -4.34
N GLU A 148 23.66 13.44 -4.12
CA GLU A 148 23.58 14.10 -2.83
C GLU A 148 23.04 13.14 -1.74
N TRP A 149 21.97 12.42 -2.05
CA TRP A 149 21.47 11.36 -1.17
C TRP A 149 22.54 10.27 -0.95
N GLY A 150 23.22 9.84 -2.01
CA GLY A 150 24.21 8.77 -1.97
C GLY A 150 25.43 9.09 -1.10
N ILE A 151 25.86 10.35 -1.08
CA ILE A 151 26.91 10.82 -0.18
C ILE A 151 26.48 10.60 1.29
N ASN A 152 25.24 11.00 1.62
CA ASN A 152 24.71 10.86 2.97
C ASN A 152 24.43 9.40 3.34
N ALA A 153 24.13 8.55 2.36
CA ALA A 153 23.90 7.11 2.53
C ALA A 153 25.20 6.28 2.58
N GLY A 154 26.35 6.89 2.38
CA GLY A 154 27.65 6.21 2.41
C GLY A 154 27.92 5.35 1.15
N ILE A 155 27.35 5.70 0.01
CA ILE A 155 27.64 5.02 -1.26
C ILE A 155 29.08 5.29 -1.69
N ASP A 156 29.71 4.27 -2.28
CA ASP A 156 31.09 4.34 -2.76
C ASP A 156 31.33 5.57 -3.67
N PRO A 157 32.32 6.42 -3.35
CA PRO A 157 32.62 7.62 -4.14
C PRO A 157 32.93 7.35 -5.62
N ILE A 158 33.46 6.17 -5.96
CA ILE A 158 33.75 5.79 -7.35
C ILE A 158 32.41 5.65 -8.11
N LEU A 159 31.41 5.02 -7.50
CA LEU A 159 30.08 4.89 -8.11
C LEU A 159 29.40 6.24 -8.26
N LEU A 160 29.49 7.10 -7.25
CA LEU A 160 28.94 8.46 -7.31
C LEU A 160 29.60 9.29 -8.41
N GLY A 161 30.93 9.19 -8.56
CA GLY A 161 31.66 9.82 -9.64
C GLY A 161 31.23 9.30 -11.01
N TRP A 162 31.08 7.99 -11.14
CA TRP A 162 30.61 7.39 -12.41
C TRP A 162 29.21 7.86 -12.79
N VAL A 163 28.27 7.93 -11.84
CA VAL A 163 26.92 8.44 -12.08
C VAL A 163 26.94 9.90 -12.50
N ARG A 164 27.78 10.73 -11.86
CA ARG A 164 27.95 12.13 -12.22
C ARG A 164 28.39 12.28 -13.69
N ASP A 165 29.32 11.44 -14.12
CA ASP A 165 29.89 11.49 -15.47
C ASP A 165 28.99 10.79 -16.51
N ASN A 166 27.96 10.05 -16.09
CA ASN A 166 27.02 9.31 -16.92
C ASN A 166 25.55 9.59 -16.56
N PRO A 167 25.07 10.86 -16.62
CA PRO A 167 23.72 11.22 -16.19
C PRO A 167 22.60 10.53 -16.98
N GLN A 168 22.89 10.04 -18.19
CA GLN A 168 21.93 9.33 -19.03
C GLN A 168 21.40 8.01 -18.42
N VAL A 169 22.08 7.44 -17.44
CA VAL A 169 21.61 6.21 -16.74
C VAL A 169 20.39 6.45 -15.85
N PHE A 170 20.04 7.72 -15.60
CA PHE A 170 18.88 8.14 -14.81
C PHE A 170 17.68 8.56 -15.65
N GLN A 171 17.79 8.53 -16.96
CA GLN A 171 16.71 8.87 -17.90
C GLN A 171 15.70 7.72 -18.09
#